data_6054e3772c5f405bf12c81ba8c12511a
#
_entry.id   6054e3772c5f405bf12c81ba8c12511a
#
_cell.length_a   1.000
_cell.length_b   1.000
_cell.length_c   1.000
_cell.angle_alpha   90.00
_cell.angle_beta   90.00
_cell.angle_gamma   90.00
#
_symmetry.space_group_name_H-M   'P 1'
#
loop_
_entity.id
_entity.type
_entity.pdbx_description
1 polymer ?
#
loop_
_entity_poly.entity_id
_entity_poly.type
_entity_poly.pdbx_seq_one_letter_code
_entity_poly.pdbx_strand_id
1 'polypeptide(L)'
;IYTSRTNWNANLKEMSSINDSDFISELVKKLQSDFNLNSKNIFACGMSNGGFMSYTLACEKSDIFRAIASVTGTMSGYDWNNCQDSKVPIFQLSGTADRVVPMDGSMSWSGGWGGAPEISKVIDFWSNKNECKEVEIYNLPDINKSDNSNVKFEKRKNCYKNKEVWFYTIYGGGHTWPGAWGNMDINTSQEIWNFFEEHIE
;
A
#
# COMPACT_ATOMS: atom_id res chain seq x y z
N ILE A 1 -6.58 -25.29 6.00
CA ILE A 1 -7.89 -25.13 6.67
C ILE A 1 -7.94 -23.69 7.12
N TYR A 2 -8.57 -22.85 6.32
CA TYR A 2 -8.78 -21.46 6.70
C TYR A 2 -9.82 -21.42 7.80
N THR A 3 -9.42 -20.83 8.92
CA THR A 3 -10.34 -20.53 10.02
C THR A 3 -11.32 -19.45 9.57
N SER A 4 -12.45 -19.32 10.26
CA SER A 4 -13.59 -18.44 9.97
C SER A 4 -13.31 -16.92 9.95
N ARG A 5 -12.07 -16.47 9.89
CA ARG A 5 -11.69 -15.07 9.77
C ARG A 5 -11.41 -14.72 8.32
N THR A 6 -12.07 -13.70 7.83
CA THR A 6 -12.00 -13.24 6.44
C THR A 6 -10.93 -12.16 6.21
N ASN A 7 -10.09 -11.88 7.21
CA ASN A 7 -9.11 -10.80 7.18
C ASN A 7 -7.68 -11.35 7.31
N TRP A 8 -6.74 -10.71 6.60
CA TRP A 8 -5.32 -10.95 6.79
C TRP A 8 -4.88 -10.53 8.20
N ASN A 9 -3.98 -11.30 8.80
CA ASN A 9 -3.24 -10.90 9.99
C ASN A 9 -2.12 -9.92 9.57
N ALA A 10 -2.48 -8.66 9.41
CA ALA A 10 -1.60 -7.56 8.97
C ALA A 10 -1.10 -6.73 10.17
N ASN A 11 -0.70 -7.39 11.26
CA ASN A 11 -0.20 -6.74 12.47
C ASN A 11 -1.17 -5.69 13.06
N LEU A 12 -2.47 -5.89 12.86
CA LEU A 12 -3.51 -5.11 13.49
C LEU A 12 -3.83 -5.69 14.88
N LYS A 13 -4.47 -4.92 15.77
CA LYS A 13 -4.65 -5.26 17.18
C LYS A 13 -5.27 -6.64 17.44
N GLU A 14 -6.20 -7.07 16.62
CA GLU A 14 -6.81 -8.41 16.69
C GLU A 14 -5.98 -9.43 15.91
N MET A 15 -4.73 -9.57 16.27
CA MET A 15 -3.83 -10.54 15.63
C MET A 15 -4.34 -11.96 15.86
N SER A 16 -4.45 -12.72 14.80
CA SER A 16 -4.64 -14.16 14.88
C SER A 16 -3.30 -14.85 15.17
N SER A 17 -3.36 -16.09 15.63
CA SER A 17 -2.14 -16.92 15.74
C SER A 17 -1.62 -17.40 14.38
N ILE A 18 -2.28 -17.05 13.28
CA ILE A 18 -1.90 -17.42 11.92
C ILE A 18 -0.89 -16.40 11.41
N ASN A 19 0.23 -16.87 10.93
CA ASN A 19 1.24 -16.04 10.29
C ASN A 19 0.97 -15.99 8.78
N ASP A 20 0.19 -14.98 8.35
CA ASP A 20 -0.17 -14.81 6.95
C ASP A 20 0.99 -14.32 6.10
N SER A 21 1.97 -13.60 6.66
CA SER A 21 3.16 -13.18 5.90
C SER A 21 4.04 -14.37 5.52
N ASP A 22 4.18 -15.36 6.41
CA ASP A 22 4.88 -16.60 6.07
C ASP A 22 4.08 -17.44 5.08
N PHE A 23 2.74 -17.55 5.26
CA PHE A 23 1.88 -18.25 4.30
C PHE A 23 2.03 -17.67 2.87
N ILE A 24 1.96 -16.34 2.73
CA ILE A 24 2.09 -15.69 1.43
C ILE A 24 3.50 -15.93 0.85
N SER A 25 4.53 -15.88 1.68
CA SER A 25 5.91 -16.13 1.26
C SER A 25 6.11 -17.57 0.75
N GLU A 26 5.55 -18.55 1.44
CA GLU A 26 5.61 -19.96 1.00
C GLU A 26 4.78 -20.20 -0.27
N LEU A 27 3.63 -19.53 -0.40
CA LEU A 27 2.83 -19.57 -1.63
C LEU A 27 3.61 -19.01 -2.82
N VAL A 28 4.30 -17.87 -2.65
CA VAL A 28 5.18 -17.29 -3.67
C VAL A 28 6.26 -18.28 -4.11
N LYS A 29 6.98 -18.88 -3.16
CA LYS A 29 8.02 -19.87 -3.46
C LYS A 29 7.46 -21.08 -4.23
N LYS A 30 6.29 -21.56 -3.81
CA LYS A 30 5.62 -22.67 -4.48
C LYS A 30 5.25 -22.31 -5.93
N LEU A 31 4.63 -21.16 -6.14
CA LEU A 31 4.25 -20.71 -7.49
C LEU A 31 5.48 -20.48 -8.38
N GLN A 32 6.56 -19.92 -7.84
CA GLN A 32 7.82 -19.77 -8.56
C GLN A 32 8.39 -21.12 -9.01
N SER A 33 8.37 -22.11 -8.13
CA SER A 33 8.82 -23.47 -8.44
C SER A 33 7.91 -24.16 -9.46
N ASP A 34 6.59 -24.09 -9.25
CA ASP A 34 5.62 -24.82 -10.10
C ASP A 34 5.55 -24.26 -11.54
N PHE A 35 5.73 -22.94 -11.68
CA PHE A 35 5.54 -22.24 -12.96
C PHE A 35 6.83 -21.61 -13.51
N ASN A 36 7.96 -21.87 -12.89
CA ASN A 36 9.27 -21.29 -13.27
C ASN A 36 9.23 -19.75 -13.42
N LEU A 37 8.61 -19.07 -12.45
CA LEU A 37 8.45 -17.62 -12.48
C LEU A 37 9.74 -16.90 -12.04
N ASN A 38 9.94 -15.69 -12.56
CA ASN A 38 11.06 -14.85 -12.15
C ASN A 38 10.97 -14.50 -10.67
N SER A 39 11.96 -14.92 -9.89
CA SER A 39 12.01 -14.68 -8.45
C SER A 39 12.23 -13.22 -8.06
N LYS A 40 12.63 -12.36 -9.00
CA LYS A 40 12.91 -10.95 -8.74
C LYS A 40 11.70 -10.04 -8.93
N ASN A 41 10.65 -10.51 -9.62
CA ASN A 41 9.50 -9.70 -10.02
C ASN A 41 8.24 -10.13 -9.25
N ILE A 42 8.32 -10.04 -7.92
CA ILE A 42 7.20 -10.35 -7.02
C ILE A 42 6.68 -9.04 -6.43
N PHE A 43 5.40 -8.80 -6.62
CA PHE A 43 4.70 -7.60 -6.20
C PHE A 43 3.50 -7.97 -5.33
N ALA A 44 3.16 -7.10 -4.39
CA ALA A 44 1.94 -7.25 -3.60
C ALA A 44 1.06 -6.01 -3.72
N CYS A 45 -0.24 -6.19 -3.89
CA CYS A 45 -1.18 -5.09 -3.81
C CYS A 45 -2.45 -5.51 -3.09
N GLY A 46 -3.12 -4.54 -2.48
CA GLY A 46 -4.39 -4.81 -1.82
C GLY A 46 -5.14 -3.56 -1.40
N MET A 47 -6.42 -3.76 -1.14
CA MET A 47 -7.31 -2.73 -0.62
C MET A 47 -7.55 -2.92 0.88
N SER A 48 -7.68 -1.83 1.64
CA SER A 48 -8.07 -1.87 3.05
C SER A 48 -7.17 -2.80 3.86
N ASN A 49 -7.67 -3.87 4.45
CA ASN A 49 -6.89 -4.89 5.15
C ASN A 49 -5.80 -5.51 4.26
N GLY A 50 -6.05 -5.70 2.95
CA GLY A 50 -5.03 -6.13 1.99
C GLY A 50 -3.94 -5.07 1.75
N GLY A 51 -4.27 -3.79 1.87
CA GLY A 51 -3.30 -2.69 1.85
C GLY A 51 -2.41 -2.68 3.09
N PHE A 52 -2.97 -2.94 4.28
CA PHE A 52 -2.19 -3.16 5.50
C PHE A 52 -1.25 -4.36 5.34
N MET A 53 -1.76 -5.47 4.81
CA MET A 53 -0.94 -6.67 4.55
C MET A 53 0.20 -6.38 3.58
N SER A 54 -0.01 -5.55 2.56
CA SER A 54 1.06 -5.14 1.66
C SER A 54 2.18 -4.41 2.39
N TYR A 55 1.88 -3.53 3.35
CA TYR A 55 2.88 -2.89 4.19
C TYR A 55 3.59 -3.87 5.14
N THR A 56 2.84 -4.81 5.74
CA THR A 56 3.44 -5.89 6.56
C THR A 56 4.45 -6.69 5.73
N LEU A 57 4.11 -7.05 4.49
CA LEU A 57 5.03 -7.74 3.59
C LEU A 57 6.25 -6.88 3.23
N ALA A 58 6.08 -5.57 3.01
CA ALA A 58 7.21 -4.66 2.78
C ALA A 58 8.16 -4.59 3.99
N CYS A 59 7.63 -4.69 5.21
CA CYS A 59 8.43 -4.67 6.44
C CYS A 59 9.11 -6.01 6.74
N GLU A 60 8.37 -7.11 6.63
CA GLU A 60 8.82 -8.43 7.09
C GLU A 60 9.49 -9.27 5.99
N LYS A 61 9.16 -9.02 4.72
CA LYS A 61 9.53 -9.84 3.55
C LYS A 61 10.09 -9.00 2.40
N SER A 62 10.81 -7.94 2.72
CA SER A 62 11.40 -7.01 1.74
C SER A 62 12.45 -7.65 0.81
N ASP A 63 12.93 -8.83 1.14
CA ASP A 63 13.78 -9.68 0.31
C ASP A 63 13.01 -10.46 -0.76
N ILE A 64 11.70 -10.64 -0.58
CA ILE A 64 10.81 -11.35 -1.51
C ILE A 64 10.04 -10.36 -2.38
N PHE A 65 9.42 -9.33 -1.76
CA PHE A 65 8.55 -8.39 -2.44
C PHE A 65 9.32 -7.19 -2.97
N ARG A 66 9.34 -7.07 -4.29
CA ARG A 66 10.07 -6.02 -4.98
C ARG A 66 9.44 -4.65 -4.86
N ALA A 67 8.12 -4.56 -4.88
CA ALA A 67 7.34 -3.36 -4.61
C ALA A 67 5.96 -3.73 -4.07
N ILE A 68 5.33 -2.78 -3.38
CA ILE A 68 3.97 -2.97 -2.87
C ILE A 68 3.04 -1.81 -3.27
N ALA A 69 1.74 -2.11 -3.33
CA ALA A 69 0.70 -1.09 -3.50
C ALA A 69 -0.41 -1.25 -2.46
N SER A 70 -0.77 -0.14 -1.82
CA SER A 70 -1.83 -0.06 -0.82
C SER A 70 -2.91 0.91 -1.29
N VAL A 71 -4.15 0.43 -1.41
CA VAL A 71 -5.32 1.22 -1.76
C VAL A 71 -6.24 1.32 -0.55
N THR A 72 -6.49 2.52 -0.06
CA THR A 72 -7.30 2.79 1.14
C THR A 72 -6.94 1.93 2.36
N GLY A 73 -5.73 1.39 2.38
CA GLY A 73 -5.06 0.81 3.52
C GLY A 73 -3.93 1.73 3.95
N THR A 74 -3.14 1.30 4.91
CA THR A 74 -1.94 1.99 5.35
C THR A 74 -1.05 1.08 6.18
N MET A 75 0.01 1.60 6.77
CA MET A 75 0.89 0.92 7.70
C MET A 75 0.23 0.79 9.08
N SER A 76 0.26 -0.40 9.68
CA SER A 76 -0.25 -0.59 11.04
C SER A 76 0.62 0.15 12.08
N GLY A 77 0.05 0.45 13.24
CA GLY A 77 0.83 1.03 14.34
C GLY A 77 1.95 0.09 14.83
N TYR A 78 1.76 -1.22 14.71
CA TYR A 78 2.81 -2.19 15.01
C TYR A 78 3.95 -2.12 13.99
N ASP A 79 3.64 -2.19 12.70
CA ASP A 79 4.65 -2.11 11.64
C ASP A 79 5.39 -0.78 11.66
N TRP A 80 4.70 0.32 11.96
CA TRP A 80 5.31 1.63 12.14
C TRP A 80 6.46 1.62 13.15
N ASN A 81 6.29 0.91 14.26
CA ASN A 81 7.28 0.85 15.33
C ASN A 81 8.36 -0.23 15.12
N ASN A 82 8.09 -1.24 14.28
CA ASN A 82 8.93 -2.42 14.17
C ASN A 82 9.54 -2.65 12.78
N CYS A 83 9.14 -1.87 11.77
CA CYS A 83 9.64 -1.98 10.40
C CYS A 83 11.08 -1.43 10.30
N GLN A 84 12.07 -2.29 10.48
CA GLN A 84 13.48 -1.92 10.43
C GLN A 84 14.15 -2.46 9.15
N ASP A 85 15.12 -1.69 8.64
CA ASP A 85 16.08 -2.05 7.57
C ASP A 85 15.51 -2.48 6.21
N SER A 86 14.20 -2.36 6.00
CA SER A 86 13.57 -2.62 4.70
C SER A 86 13.59 -1.36 3.82
N LYS A 87 13.90 -1.51 2.54
CA LYS A 87 13.74 -0.47 1.51
C LYS A 87 12.95 -1.07 0.36
N VAL A 88 11.72 -0.61 0.17
CA VAL A 88 10.79 -1.16 -0.83
C VAL A 88 10.10 0.01 -1.53
N PRO A 89 9.96 0.00 -2.86
CA PRO A 89 9.10 0.95 -3.56
C PRO A 89 7.65 0.84 -3.08
N ILE A 90 7.01 1.98 -2.85
CA ILE A 90 5.68 2.06 -2.26
C ILE A 90 4.73 2.82 -3.19
N PHE A 91 3.59 2.23 -3.49
CA PHE A 91 2.42 2.91 -4.02
C PHE A 91 1.37 3.04 -2.93
N GLN A 92 0.93 4.25 -2.64
CA GLN A 92 -0.16 4.53 -1.69
C GLN A 92 -1.25 5.32 -2.38
N LEU A 93 -2.50 4.91 -2.19
CA LEU A 93 -3.68 5.66 -2.59
C LEU A 93 -4.63 5.81 -1.41
N SER A 94 -5.02 7.04 -1.10
CA SER A 94 -5.92 7.35 0.03
C SER A 94 -6.93 8.44 -0.33
N GLY A 95 -8.14 8.32 0.21
CA GLY A 95 -9.20 9.30 0.05
C GLY A 95 -9.33 10.23 1.26
N THR A 96 -9.51 11.55 1.04
CA THR A 96 -9.62 12.51 2.15
C THR A 96 -10.93 12.39 2.92
N ALA A 97 -11.96 11.75 2.35
CA ALA A 97 -13.25 11.47 2.98
C ALA A 97 -13.38 10.00 3.42
N ASP A 98 -12.28 9.25 3.45
CA ASP A 98 -12.28 7.88 3.95
C ASP A 98 -12.50 7.86 5.47
N ARG A 99 -13.62 7.26 5.90
CA ARG A 99 -13.99 7.13 7.31
C ARG A 99 -13.63 5.79 7.92
N VAL A 100 -13.15 4.85 7.09
CA VAL A 100 -12.72 3.51 7.54
C VAL A 100 -11.23 3.53 7.87
N VAL A 101 -10.43 4.11 6.98
CA VAL A 101 -8.99 4.34 7.17
C VAL A 101 -8.70 5.84 6.96
N PRO A 102 -8.99 6.69 7.96
CA PRO A 102 -8.80 8.13 7.87
C PRO A 102 -7.35 8.51 7.64
N MET A 103 -7.12 9.50 6.77
CA MET A 103 -5.78 9.96 6.42
C MET A 103 -5.04 10.62 7.59
N ASP A 104 -5.76 11.16 8.56
CA ASP A 104 -5.21 11.89 9.71
C ASP A 104 -4.68 10.99 10.84
N GLY A 105 -4.72 9.68 10.66
CA GLY A 105 -4.28 8.72 11.68
C GLY A 105 -5.28 8.51 12.83
N SER A 106 -6.51 9.03 12.71
CA SER A 106 -7.56 8.86 13.73
C SER A 106 -8.22 7.47 13.73
N MET A 107 -7.66 6.52 12.99
CA MET A 107 -8.17 5.15 12.98
C MET A 107 -8.21 4.57 14.40
N SER A 108 -9.40 4.17 14.83
CA SER A 108 -9.68 3.84 16.23
C SER A 108 -8.92 2.61 16.73
N TRP A 109 -8.24 2.75 17.84
CA TRP A 109 -7.68 1.63 18.62
C TRP A 109 -8.78 0.74 19.25
N SER A 110 -9.97 1.28 19.46
CA SER A 110 -11.07 0.58 20.12
C SER A 110 -11.83 -0.37 19.20
N GLY A 111 -11.70 -0.20 17.88
CA GLY A 111 -12.40 -1.03 16.88
C GLY A 111 -11.69 -2.35 16.51
N GLY A 112 -10.68 -2.77 17.26
CA GLY A 112 -9.92 -4.00 16.95
C GLY A 112 -8.80 -3.82 15.92
N TRP A 113 -8.70 -2.64 15.32
CA TRP A 113 -7.76 -2.37 14.21
C TRP A 113 -6.36 -1.90 14.65
N GLY A 114 -6.15 -1.61 15.93
CA GLY A 114 -4.82 -1.31 16.46
C GLY A 114 -4.23 0.05 16.12
N GLY A 115 -4.98 0.90 15.42
CA GLY A 115 -4.53 2.22 15.01
C GLY A 115 -3.57 2.22 13.82
N ALA A 116 -3.37 3.39 13.26
CA ALA A 116 -2.44 3.64 12.17
C ALA A 116 -1.87 5.05 12.29
N PRO A 117 -0.64 5.30 11.82
CA PRO A 117 -0.12 6.66 11.71
C PRO A 117 -0.89 7.47 10.66
N GLU A 118 -0.76 8.79 10.73
CA GLU A 118 -1.18 9.69 9.66
C GLU A 118 -0.51 9.29 8.33
N ILE A 119 -1.27 9.27 7.24
CA ILE A 119 -0.79 8.81 5.92
C ILE A 119 0.42 9.63 5.45
N SER A 120 0.40 10.95 5.64
CA SER A 120 1.54 11.81 5.29
C SER A 120 2.84 11.37 5.97
N LYS A 121 2.76 10.96 7.24
CA LYS A 121 3.91 10.45 7.99
C LYS A 121 4.39 9.11 7.46
N VAL A 122 3.48 8.23 7.02
CA VAL A 122 3.84 6.96 6.38
C VAL A 122 4.59 7.21 5.07
N ILE A 123 4.12 8.17 4.26
CA ILE A 123 4.80 8.57 3.01
C ILE A 123 6.20 9.12 3.29
N ASP A 124 6.32 10.01 4.28
CA ASP A 124 7.62 10.58 4.66
C ASP A 124 8.56 9.50 5.24
N PHE A 125 8.04 8.57 6.05
CA PHE A 125 8.81 7.44 6.57
C PHE A 125 9.44 6.61 5.44
N TRP A 126 8.66 6.19 4.45
CA TRP A 126 9.17 5.41 3.34
C TRP A 126 10.05 6.22 2.39
N SER A 127 9.73 7.50 2.19
CA SER A 127 10.57 8.41 1.40
C SER A 127 11.96 8.57 2.01
N ASN A 128 12.02 8.75 3.33
CA ASN A 128 13.29 8.84 4.06
C ASN A 128 14.04 7.51 4.05
N LYS A 129 13.33 6.40 4.29
CA LYS A 129 13.89 5.05 4.27
C LYS A 129 14.50 4.70 2.91
N ASN A 130 13.82 5.07 1.85
CA ASN A 130 14.26 4.89 0.46
C ASN A 130 15.24 5.98 -0.02
N GLU A 131 15.59 6.94 0.83
CA GLU A 131 16.54 8.03 0.55
C GLU A 131 16.13 8.90 -0.66
N CYS A 132 14.83 9.15 -0.82
CA CYS A 132 14.31 9.98 -1.90
C CYS A 132 14.75 11.44 -1.73
N LYS A 133 15.14 12.11 -2.81
CA LYS A 133 15.69 13.46 -2.80
C LYS A 133 14.77 14.51 -3.41
N GLU A 134 13.82 14.09 -4.21
CA GLU A 134 12.97 14.97 -5.01
C GLU A 134 11.51 14.57 -4.89
N VAL A 135 10.63 15.56 -5.05
CA VAL A 135 9.18 15.38 -5.12
C VAL A 135 8.65 16.09 -6.35
N GLU A 136 7.93 15.36 -7.17
CA GLU A 136 7.10 15.95 -8.23
C GLU A 136 5.64 15.86 -7.82
N ILE A 137 4.88 16.90 -8.08
CA ILE A 137 3.46 17.01 -7.72
C ILE A 137 2.65 17.33 -8.97
N TYR A 138 1.61 16.52 -9.20
CA TYR A 138 0.70 16.66 -10.32
C TYR A 138 -0.74 16.73 -9.81
N ASN A 139 -1.50 17.73 -10.27
CA ASN A 139 -2.95 17.70 -10.18
C ASN A 139 -3.46 17.07 -11.47
N LEU A 140 -4.05 15.88 -11.35
CA LEU A 140 -4.54 15.17 -12.52
C LEU A 140 -5.84 15.81 -13.02
N PRO A 141 -6.18 15.65 -14.32
CA PRO A 141 -7.41 16.19 -14.86
C PRO A 141 -8.65 15.60 -14.14
N ASP A 142 -9.55 16.46 -13.73
CA ASP A 142 -10.90 16.09 -13.26
C ASP A 142 -11.77 15.77 -14.49
N ILE A 143 -11.81 14.48 -14.85
CA ILE A 143 -12.50 13.97 -16.04
C ILE A 143 -13.97 13.76 -15.74
N ASN A 144 -14.27 13.24 -14.54
CA ASN A 144 -15.65 12.98 -14.12
C ASN A 144 -16.11 13.94 -13.02
N LYS A 145 -16.48 15.14 -13.39
CA LYS A 145 -16.95 16.19 -12.46
C LYS A 145 -18.19 15.83 -11.63
N SER A 146 -18.86 14.72 -11.95
CA SER A 146 -20.07 14.31 -11.24
C SER A 146 -19.79 13.51 -9.96
N ASP A 147 -18.59 13.02 -9.76
CA ASP A 147 -18.21 12.24 -8.57
C ASP A 147 -17.74 13.12 -7.39
N ASN A 148 -17.64 14.44 -7.59
CA ASN A 148 -17.21 15.42 -6.59
C ASN A 148 -15.84 15.11 -5.97
N SER A 149 -14.95 14.55 -6.77
CA SER A 149 -13.61 14.21 -6.32
C SER A 149 -12.58 14.64 -7.36
N ASN A 150 -11.33 14.78 -6.95
CA ASN A 150 -10.20 15.04 -7.84
C ASN A 150 -8.93 14.40 -7.29
N VAL A 151 -7.91 14.29 -8.12
CA VAL A 151 -6.71 13.51 -7.82
C VAL A 151 -5.47 14.37 -7.81
N LYS A 152 -4.71 14.31 -6.71
CA LYS A 152 -3.32 14.77 -6.64
C LYS A 152 -2.40 13.56 -6.62
N PHE A 153 -1.38 13.57 -7.47
CA PHE A 153 -0.32 12.57 -7.50
C PHE A 153 1.00 13.20 -7.08
N GLU A 154 1.67 12.60 -6.11
CA GLU A 154 3.00 12.95 -5.65
C GLU A 154 3.97 11.80 -5.93
N LYS A 155 5.00 12.06 -6.71
CA LYS A 155 6.06 11.10 -7.02
C LYS A 155 7.33 11.50 -6.27
N ARG A 156 7.69 10.73 -5.23
CA ARG A 156 8.98 10.84 -4.53
C ARG A 156 10.00 10.05 -5.32
N LYS A 157 10.98 10.72 -5.90
CA LYS A 157 11.94 10.16 -6.83
C LYS A 157 13.39 10.46 -6.46
N ASN A 158 14.30 10.02 -7.33
CA ASN A 158 15.73 10.10 -7.07
C ASN A 158 16.09 9.41 -5.75
N CYS A 159 15.53 8.23 -5.57
CA CYS A 159 15.64 7.38 -4.38
C CYS A 159 16.77 6.34 -4.56
N TYR A 160 17.18 5.73 -3.45
CA TYR A 160 18.15 4.63 -3.48
C TYR A 160 17.70 3.48 -4.40
N LYS A 161 18.50 3.15 -5.41
CA LYS A 161 18.20 2.10 -6.40
C LYS A 161 16.78 2.18 -6.99
N ASN A 162 16.33 3.38 -7.30
CA ASN A 162 15.01 3.66 -7.88
C ASN A 162 13.82 3.18 -7.03
N LYS A 163 13.96 3.14 -5.69
CA LYS A 163 12.89 2.72 -4.78
C LYS A 163 11.94 3.88 -4.49
N GLU A 164 11.21 4.28 -5.50
CA GLU A 164 10.31 5.43 -5.46
C GLU A 164 9.11 5.23 -4.52
N VAL A 165 8.51 6.37 -4.11
CA VAL A 165 7.25 6.37 -3.36
C VAL A 165 6.24 7.20 -4.14
N TRP A 166 5.17 6.55 -4.60
CA TRP A 166 4.06 7.18 -5.32
C TRP A 166 2.88 7.32 -4.38
N PHE A 167 2.35 8.54 -4.28
CA PHE A 167 1.23 8.85 -3.41
C PHE A 167 0.09 9.54 -4.17
N TYR A 168 -1.05 8.87 -4.23
CA TYR A 168 -2.29 9.40 -4.80
C TYR A 168 -3.23 9.84 -3.69
N THR A 169 -3.56 11.12 -3.65
CA THR A 169 -4.59 11.68 -2.77
C THR A 169 -5.85 11.92 -3.57
N ILE A 170 -6.94 11.25 -3.19
CA ILE A 170 -8.26 11.47 -3.80
C ILE A 170 -9.03 12.45 -2.91
N TYR A 171 -9.06 13.71 -3.30
CA TYR A 171 -9.84 14.72 -2.59
C TYR A 171 -11.32 14.45 -2.77
N GLY A 172 -12.10 14.41 -1.67
CA GLY A 172 -13.49 13.98 -1.67
C GLY A 172 -13.69 12.46 -1.76
N GLY A 173 -12.63 11.70 -2.06
CA GLY A 173 -12.70 10.24 -2.14
C GLY A 173 -12.90 9.55 -0.80
N GLY A 174 -13.72 8.50 -0.79
CA GLY A 174 -13.99 7.65 0.37
C GLY A 174 -13.17 6.35 0.34
N HIS A 175 -13.66 5.33 1.04
CA HIS A 175 -13.07 3.99 1.09
C HIS A 175 -13.42 3.19 -0.16
N THR A 176 -12.78 3.53 -1.30
CA THR A 176 -13.12 3.03 -2.63
C THR A 176 -11.90 2.59 -3.42
N TRP A 177 -12.13 1.92 -4.56
CA TRP A 177 -11.12 1.59 -5.56
C TRP A 177 -11.37 2.47 -6.80
N PRO A 178 -10.70 3.62 -6.94
CA PRO A 178 -10.89 4.54 -8.07
C PRO A 178 -10.76 3.85 -9.42
N GLY A 179 -11.64 4.20 -10.35
CA GLY A 179 -11.75 3.54 -11.65
C GLY A 179 -12.63 2.30 -11.67
N ALA A 180 -12.98 1.72 -10.50
CA ALA A 180 -14.00 0.68 -10.37
C ALA A 180 -15.25 1.22 -9.68
N TRP A 181 -15.07 2.03 -8.63
CA TRP A 181 -16.14 2.81 -7.96
C TRP A 181 -15.52 3.97 -7.18
N GLY A 182 -16.30 5.01 -6.92
CA GLY A 182 -15.84 6.26 -6.31
C GLY A 182 -15.29 7.23 -7.35
N ASN A 183 -14.05 7.71 -7.16
CA ASN A 183 -13.40 8.56 -8.16
C ASN A 183 -13.20 7.82 -9.48
N MET A 184 -13.49 8.50 -10.59
CA MET A 184 -13.41 7.95 -11.94
C MET A 184 -12.41 8.70 -12.83
N ASP A 185 -11.56 9.54 -12.26
CA ASP A 185 -10.53 10.28 -13.00
C ASP A 185 -9.31 9.43 -13.32
N ILE A 186 -9.09 8.38 -12.52
CA ILE A 186 -7.98 7.43 -12.72
C ILE A 186 -8.48 6.00 -12.71
N ASN A 187 -7.68 5.11 -13.28
CA ASN A 187 -7.85 3.66 -13.13
C ASN A 187 -6.75 3.13 -12.21
N THR A 188 -7.08 2.92 -10.94
CA THR A 188 -6.11 2.48 -9.92
C THR A 188 -5.37 1.21 -10.30
N SER A 189 -6.05 0.25 -10.95
CA SER A 189 -5.40 -0.99 -11.38
C SER A 189 -4.31 -0.73 -12.44
N GLN A 190 -4.57 0.21 -13.36
CA GLN A 190 -3.58 0.62 -14.35
C GLN A 190 -2.42 1.40 -13.71
N GLU A 191 -2.71 2.31 -12.77
CA GLU A 191 -1.67 3.07 -12.08
C GLU A 191 -0.75 2.16 -11.25
N ILE A 192 -1.32 1.15 -10.57
CA ILE A 192 -0.55 0.14 -9.85
C ILE A 192 0.32 -0.67 -10.82
N TRP A 193 -0.22 -1.06 -11.98
CA TRP A 193 0.57 -1.78 -12.98
C TRP A 193 1.70 -0.91 -13.52
N ASN A 194 1.44 0.34 -13.89
CA ASN A 194 2.46 1.29 -14.33
C ASN A 194 3.57 1.43 -13.28
N PHE A 195 3.21 1.53 -12.01
CA PHE A 195 4.16 1.58 -10.91
C PHE A 195 5.00 0.30 -10.80
N PHE A 196 4.38 -0.88 -10.87
CA PHE A 196 5.12 -2.14 -10.82
C PHE A 196 6.03 -2.34 -12.02
N GLU A 197 5.58 -1.94 -13.21
CA GLU A 197 6.34 -2.03 -14.45
C GLU A 197 7.65 -1.24 -14.40
N GLU A 198 7.67 -0.06 -13.75
CA GLU A 198 8.91 0.70 -13.52
C GLU A 198 9.90 -0.01 -12.60
N HIS A 199 9.49 -1.08 -11.92
CA HIS A 199 10.31 -1.81 -10.96
C HIS A 199 10.62 -3.25 -11.40
N ILE A 200 10.29 -3.64 -12.63
CA ILE A 200 10.65 -4.95 -13.21
C ILE A 200 12.17 -5.02 -13.48
N GLU A 201 12.78 -6.17 -13.16
CA GLU A 201 14.17 -6.52 -13.52
C GLU A 201 14.24 -7.59 -14.60
#